data_5d4dcc1d99d54000de6e5c34a65be49f
#
_entry.id   5d4dcc1d99d54000de6e5c34a65be49f
#
_cell.length_a   1.000
_cell.length_b   1.000
_cell.length_c   1.000
_cell.angle_alpha   90.00
_cell.angle_beta   90.00
_cell.angle_gamma   90.00
#
_symmetry.space_group_name_H-M   'P 1'
#
loop_
_entity.id
_entity.type
_entity.pdbx_description
1 polymer ?
#
loop_
_entity_poly.entity_id
_entity_poly.type
_entity_poly.pdbx_seq_one_letter_code
_entity_poly.pdbx_strand_id
1 'polypeptide(L)'
;MSYVDRVIEQVKAKDAEQPEFIQAVTEVLKSLEPVIESNPAYEKAGLLERIVEPERVIMFRVPWVDDEGNVHVNRGYRVQFNSCLGPYKGGLRLHPSVNLGIIKFLGFEQIFKNSLTTLPMGGGKGGCDFDPKGKSDLEVMRFCQSFMTELYRHIGADTDVPAGDIGTGAREVGFMFGQYKRIKNVWEGVLTGKGLSYGGSLARTEATGYGLIYFVQEYLNCHDDSFEGKTVAVSGSGNVAIYATQKAQQLGAKVVTLSDSTGWIHDPAGIDVDLVKQIKEVERGRISEYAKRKEGVEYHDGRGVWSVPVDIALPCATQNELLLEDAKQLVANGCKIVAEGANMPTTMDATDYLMENGVVFCPGKAANAGGVATSGLEMSQNSERLSWSFEEVDAKLQGIMKNIYHAADDAAKEYGHEGNYVMGANIAGFKKLADAMMAQGIV
;
A
#
# COMPACT_ATOMS: atom_id res chain seq x y z
N MET A 1 20.24 -26.78 -7.68
CA MET A 1 19.02 -25.95 -7.57
C MET A 1 18.88 -25.62 -6.09
N SER A 2 18.88 -24.35 -5.75
CA SER A 2 18.72 -23.90 -4.36
C SER A 2 17.30 -24.22 -3.84
N TYR A 3 17.09 -24.13 -2.51
CA TYR A 3 15.74 -24.30 -1.94
C TYR A 3 14.77 -23.27 -2.51
N VAL A 4 15.20 -22.01 -2.61
CA VAL A 4 14.43 -20.91 -3.23
C VAL A 4 14.05 -21.24 -4.67
N ASP A 5 15.01 -21.65 -5.51
CA ASP A 5 14.74 -22.00 -6.91
C ASP A 5 13.72 -23.14 -7.04
N ARG A 6 13.85 -24.17 -6.19
CA ARG A 6 12.92 -25.30 -6.20
C ARG A 6 11.49 -24.87 -5.91
N VAL A 7 11.29 -23.99 -4.92
CA VAL A 7 9.95 -23.50 -4.59
C VAL A 7 9.40 -22.59 -5.69
N ILE A 8 10.23 -21.74 -6.29
CA ILE A 8 9.82 -20.91 -7.44
C ILE A 8 9.33 -21.79 -8.60
N GLU A 9 10.07 -22.85 -8.96
CA GLU A 9 9.66 -23.76 -10.03
C GLU A 9 8.37 -24.53 -9.68
N GLN A 10 8.16 -24.88 -8.42
CA GLN A 10 6.90 -25.47 -7.96
C GLN A 10 5.71 -24.50 -8.15
N VAL A 11 5.86 -23.21 -7.79
CA VAL A 11 4.85 -22.19 -7.99
C VAL A 11 4.57 -21.98 -9.49
N LYS A 12 5.60 -21.88 -10.32
CA LYS A 12 5.43 -21.75 -11.78
C LYS A 12 4.65 -22.92 -12.39
N ALA A 13 4.90 -24.13 -11.92
CA ALA A 13 4.21 -25.32 -12.40
C ALA A 13 2.75 -25.38 -11.92
N LYS A 14 2.50 -24.96 -10.68
CA LYS A 14 1.16 -25.04 -10.05
C LYS A 14 0.24 -23.91 -10.48
N ASP A 15 0.77 -22.70 -10.60
CA ASP A 15 0.02 -21.46 -10.83
C ASP A 15 0.32 -20.83 -12.21
N ALA A 16 0.58 -21.63 -13.22
CA ALA A 16 0.99 -21.20 -14.56
C ALA A 16 0.10 -20.11 -15.19
N GLU A 17 -1.19 -20.08 -14.83
CA GLU A 17 -2.17 -19.12 -15.31
C GLU A 17 -2.21 -17.80 -14.49
N GLN A 18 -1.25 -17.60 -13.56
CA GLN A 18 -1.22 -16.46 -12.63
C GLN A 18 0.12 -15.72 -12.69
N PRO A 19 0.44 -15.06 -13.82
CA PRO A 19 1.77 -14.49 -14.06
C PRO A 19 2.14 -13.40 -13.02
N GLU A 20 1.21 -12.58 -12.55
CA GLU A 20 1.47 -11.56 -11.55
C GLU A 20 1.86 -12.18 -10.20
N PHE A 21 1.22 -13.28 -9.82
CA PHE A 21 1.55 -14.00 -8.60
C PHE A 21 2.93 -14.65 -8.70
N ILE A 22 3.24 -15.32 -9.82
CA ILE A 22 4.55 -15.93 -10.07
C ILE A 22 5.66 -14.88 -10.00
N GLN A 23 5.44 -13.71 -10.60
CA GLN A 23 6.40 -12.62 -10.57
C GLN A 23 6.67 -12.18 -9.14
N ALA A 24 5.64 -11.85 -8.36
CA ALA A 24 5.78 -11.39 -6.98
C ALA A 24 6.49 -12.42 -6.08
N VAL A 25 6.13 -13.71 -6.21
CA VAL A 25 6.81 -14.78 -5.48
C VAL A 25 8.29 -14.85 -5.86
N THR A 26 8.60 -14.77 -7.15
CA THR A 26 9.98 -14.84 -7.64
C THR A 26 10.82 -13.69 -7.08
N GLU A 27 10.33 -12.46 -7.16
CA GLU A 27 11.02 -11.27 -6.67
C GLU A 27 11.27 -11.33 -5.16
N VAL A 28 10.26 -11.68 -4.38
CA VAL A 28 10.39 -11.76 -2.92
C VAL A 28 11.32 -12.90 -2.53
N LEU A 29 11.11 -14.13 -3.02
CA LEU A 29 11.92 -15.27 -2.61
C LEU A 29 13.39 -15.11 -3.01
N LYS A 30 13.70 -14.50 -4.15
CA LYS A 30 15.07 -14.18 -4.54
C LYS A 30 15.75 -13.22 -3.57
N SER A 31 15.04 -12.24 -3.06
CA SER A 31 15.58 -11.32 -2.04
C SER A 31 15.83 -11.99 -0.69
N LEU A 32 15.25 -13.17 -0.45
CA LEU A 32 15.39 -13.93 0.80
C LEU A 32 16.52 -14.97 0.77
N GLU A 33 17.19 -15.19 -0.36
CA GLU A 33 18.27 -16.20 -0.47
C GLU A 33 19.29 -16.12 0.68
N PRO A 34 19.84 -14.95 1.06
CA PRO A 34 20.85 -14.90 2.13
C PRO A 34 20.33 -15.38 3.49
N VAL A 35 19.09 -15.04 3.84
CA VAL A 35 18.51 -15.47 5.12
C VAL A 35 18.11 -16.95 5.12
N ILE A 36 17.68 -17.46 3.98
CA ILE A 36 17.33 -18.87 3.82
C ILE A 36 18.57 -19.76 3.90
N GLU A 37 19.66 -19.40 3.23
CA GLU A 37 20.92 -20.15 3.22
C GLU A 37 21.55 -20.20 4.63
N SER A 38 21.39 -19.15 5.42
CA SER A 38 21.89 -19.13 6.80
C SER A 38 21.05 -19.94 7.79
N ASN A 39 19.85 -20.42 7.39
CA ASN A 39 18.90 -21.09 8.29
C ASN A 39 18.34 -22.40 7.69
N PRO A 40 19.11 -23.51 7.68
CA PRO A 40 18.64 -24.79 7.11
C PRO A 40 17.36 -25.35 7.75
N ALA A 41 16.99 -24.90 8.94
CA ALA A 41 15.76 -25.29 9.62
C ALA A 41 14.50 -24.89 8.84
N TYR A 42 14.56 -23.80 8.08
CA TYR A 42 13.44 -23.32 7.27
C TYR A 42 13.08 -24.29 6.15
N GLU A 43 14.06 -24.84 5.47
CA GLU A 43 13.84 -25.86 4.45
C GLU A 43 13.24 -27.14 5.06
N LYS A 44 13.78 -27.59 6.19
CA LYS A 44 13.29 -28.78 6.89
C LYS A 44 11.82 -28.63 7.34
N ALA A 45 11.38 -27.40 7.64
CA ALA A 45 10.01 -27.09 8.03
C ALA A 45 9.07 -26.84 6.83
N GLY A 46 9.56 -26.89 5.58
CA GLY A 46 8.79 -26.54 4.40
C GLY A 46 8.26 -25.10 4.43
N LEU A 47 9.05 -24.18 4.99
CA LEU A 47 8.59 -22.84 5.33
C LEU A 47 8.18 -22.04 4.09
N LEU A 48 9.00 -22.10 3.02
CA LEU A 48 8.69 -21.33 1.80
C LEU A 48 7.47 -21.90 1.07
N GLU A 49 7.31 -23.21 1.00
CA GLU A 49 6.13 -23.86 0.43
C GLU A 49 4.84 -23.40 1.14
N ARG A 50 4.91 -23.23 2.45
CA ARG A 50 3.77 -22.75 3.27
C ARG A 50 3.51 -21.26 3.11
N ILE A 51 4.56 -20.46 2.91
CA ILE A 51 4.43 -19.01 2.72
C ILE A 51 3.84 -18.66 1.35
N VAL A 52 4.15 -19.43 0.31
CA VAL A 52 3.65 -19.15 -1.05
C VAL A 52 2.26 -19.75 -1.32
N GLU A 53 1.76 -20.59 -0.43
CA GLU A 53 0.42 -21.17 -0.52
C GLU A 53 -0.54 -20.44 0.42
N PRO A 54 -1.65 -19.84 -0.06
CA PRO A 54 -2.63 -19.20 0.81
C PRO A 54 -3.34 -20.24 1.68
N GLU A 55 -3.61 -19.89 2.94
CA GLU A 55 -4.36 -20.76 3.86
C GLU A 55 -5.78 -21.05 3.34
N ARG A 56 -6.42 -20.06 2.70
CA ARG A 56 -7.75 -20.22 2.08
C ARG A 56 -7.94 -19.27 0.93
N VAL A 57 -8.65 -19.75 -0.09
CA VAL A 57 -9.21 -18.95 -1.18
C VAL A 57 -10.72 -19.12 -1.21
N ILE A 58 -11.44 -18.04 -1.06
CA ILE A 58 -12.89 -17.99 -1.13
C ILE A 58 -13.27 -17.28 -2.42
N MET A 59 -14.03 -17.96 -3.26
CA MET A 59 -14.56 -17.40 -4.50
C MET A 59 -16.09 -17.56 -4.50
N PHE A 60 -16.80 -16.50 -4.85
CA PHE A 60 -18.26 -16.48 -4.79
C PHE A 60 -18.87 -15.59 -5.87
N ARG A 61 -20.13 -15.90 -6.17
CA ARG A 61 -20.95 -15.13 -7.11
C ARG A 61 -21.58 -13.93 -6.42
N VAL A 62 -21.57 -12.77 -7.09
CA VAL A 62 -22.17 -11.53 -6.62
C VAL A 62 -23.23 -11.05 -7.62
N PRO A 63 -24.51 -11.47 -7.47
CA PRO A 63 -25.61 -10.97 -8.29
C PRO A 63 -26.13 -9.65 -7.75
N TRP A 64 -26.40 -8.69 -8.63
CA TRP A 64 -26.99 -7.39 -8.26
C TRP A 64 -27.83 -6.85 -9.40
N VAL A 65 -28.66 -5.84 -9.13
CA VAL A 65 -29.60 -5.24 -10.10
C VAL A 65 -29.25 -3.76 -10.28
N ASP A 66 -29.14 -3.30 -11.52
CA ASP A 66 -28.93 -1.89 -11.85
C ASP A 66 -30.18 -1.03 -11.64
N ASP A 67 -30.09 0.26 -11.95
CA ASP A 67 -31.22 1.18 -11.78
C ASP A 67 -32.32 0.98 -12.83
N GLU A 68 -32.00 0.32 -13.97
CA GLU A 68 -32.97 -0.07 -15.00
C GLU A 68 -33.62 -1.43 -14.74
N GLY A 69 -33.23 -2.15 -13.71
CA GLY A 69 -33.77 -3.46 -13.36
C GLY A 69 -33.05 -4.65 -14.02
N ASN A 70 -31.93 -4.43 -14.70
CA ASN A 70 -31.16 -5.51 -15.29
C ASN A 70 -30.32 -6.24 -14.25
N VAL A 71 -30.23 -7.56 -14.37
CA VAL A 71 -29.45 -8.41 -13.49
C VAL A 71 -28.00 -8.49 -14.00
N HIS A 72 -27.07 -8.21 -13.10
CA HIS A 72 -25.63 -8.37 -13.29
C HIS A 72 -25.07 -9.44 -12.37
N VAL A 73 -24.01 -10.11 -12.81
CA VAL A 73 -23.34 -11.15 -12.02
C VAL A 73 -21.83 -10.93 -12.10
N ASN A 74 -21.24 -10.65 -10.96
CA ASN A 74 -19.80 -10.47 -10.80
C ASN A 74 -19.20 -11.62 -10.00
N ARG A 75 -17.87 -11.72 -9.98
CA ARG A 75 -17.12 -12.74 -9.25
C ARG A 75 -16.31 -12.08 -8.14
N GLY A 76 -16.65 -12.43 -6.89
CA GLY A 76 -15.95 -11.98 -5.70
C GLY A 76 -14.87 -12.96 -5.26
N TYR A 77 -13.82 -12.42 -4.63
CA TYR A 77 -12.69 -13.16 -4.09
C TYR A 77 -12.32 -12.65 -2.71
N ARG A 78 -11.91 -13.57 -1.82
CA ARG A 78 -11.12 -13.28 -0.62
C ARG A 78 -10.03 -14.34 -0.48
N VAL A 79 -8.79 -13.90 -0.53
CA VAL A 79 -7.62 -14.73 -0.25
C VAL A 79 -7.17 -14.43 1.18
N GLN A 80 -7.34 -15.41 2.05
CA GLN A 80 -6.84 -15.44 3.41
C GLN A 80 -5.47 -16.10 3.34
N PHE A 81 -4.41 -15.28 3.26
CA PHE A 81 -3.13 -15.78 2.84
C PHE A 81 -2.33 -16.39 3.98
N ASN A 82 -2.15 -15.65 5.08
CA ASN A 82 -1.40 -16.13 6.24
C ASN A 82 -1.89 -15.43 7.51
N SER A 83 -2.17 -16.20 8.56
CA SER A 83 -2.72 -15.71 9.84
C SER A 83 -1.77 -15.81 11.02
N CYS A 84 -0.52 -16.24 10.82
CA CYS A 84 0.37 -16.50 11.96
C CYS A 84 0.74 -15.26 12.79
N LEU A 85 0.63 -14.06 12.23
CA LEU A 85 0.88 -12.79 12.94
C LEU A 85 -0.39 -12.14 13.48
N GLY A 86 -1.57 -12.63 13.15
CA GLY A 86 -2.85 -12.09 13.57
C GLY A 86 -3.95 -12.27 12.52
N PRO A 87 -5.13 -11.66 12.71
CA PRO A 87 -6.22 -11.73 11.74
C PRO A 87 -5.76 -11.35 10.33
N TYR A 88 -6.30 -12.03 9.31
CA TYR A 88 -6.00 -11.65 7.93
C TYR A 88 -6.37 -10.18 7.71
N LYS A 89 -5.49 -9.42 7.07
CA LYS A 89 -5.67 -7.99 6.87
C LYS A 89 -5.27 -7.58 5.47
N GLY A 90 -6.15 -6.88 4.78
CA GLY A 90 -5.88 -6.30 3.48
C GLY A 90 -7.13 -5.84 2.76
N GLY A 91 -6.95 -4.97 1.76
CA GLY A 91 -8.02 -4.27 1.07
C GLY A 91 -8.89 -5.14 0.17
N LEU A 92 -10.02 -4.58 -0.22
CA LEU A 92 -10.93 -5.10 -1.24
C LEU A 92 -10.79 -4.23 -2.50
N ARG A 93 -10.35 -4.82 -3.62
CA ARG A 93 -10.23 -4.12 -4.90
C ARG A 93 -11.49 -4.32 -5.74
N LEU A 94 -12.11 -3.22 -6.16
CA LEU A 94 -13.23 -3.24 -7.10
C LEU A 94 -12.78 -2.64 -8.44
N HIS A 95 -12.47 -3.53 -9.38
CA HIS A 95 -11.96 -3.14 -10.69
C HIS A 95 -12.17 -4.26 -11.71
N PRO A 96 -12.51 -3.96 -12.99
CA PRO A 96 -12.75 -4.99 -14.02
C PRO A 96 -11.58 -5.98 -14.24
N SER A 97 -10.34 -5.58 -13.94
CA SER A 97 -9.17 -6.44 -14.09
C SER A 97 -9.01 -7.50 -13.00
N VAL A 98 -9.82 -7.45 -11.94
CA VAL A 98 -9.68 -8.36 -10.79
C VAL A 98 -9.89 -9.81 -11.21
N ASN A 99 -8.90 -10.63 -10.93
CA ASN A 99 -8.91 -12.09 -11.06
C ASN A 99 -8.16 -12.74 -9.89
N LEU A 100 -8.17 -14.05 -9.81
CA LEU A 100 -7.54 -14.77 -8.70
C LEU A 100 -6.04 -14.52 -8.60
N GLY A 101 -5.33 -14.49 -9.73
CA GLY A 101 -3.87 -14.26 -9.76
C GLY A 101 -3.49 -12.91 -9.17
N ILE A 102 -4.22 -11.85 -9.54
CA ILE A 102 -4.04 -10.50 -8.99
C ILE A 102 -4.32 -10.47 -7.49
N ILE A 103 -5.38 -11.11 -7.02
CA ILE A 103 -5.71 -11.13 -5.59
C ILE A 103 -4.72 -11.96 -4.79
N LYS A 104 -4.23 -13.10 -5.33
CA LYS A 104 -3.14 -13.89 -4.71
C LYS A 104 -1.85 -13.08 -4.61
N PHE A 105 -1.42 -12.45 -5.70
CA PHE A 105 -0.26 -11.57 -5.72
C PHE A 105 -0.34 -10.49 -4.63
N LEU A 106 -1.43 -9.74 -4.60
CA LEU A 106 -1.62 -8.68 -3.63
C LEU A 106 -1.71 -9.21 -2.19
N GLY A 107 -2.30 -10.39 -1.98
CA GLY A 107 -2.39 -11.05 -0.67
C GLY A 107 -1.02 -11.51 -0.17
N PHE A 108 -0.21 -12.07 -1.05
CA PHE A 108 1.16 -12.48 -0.74
C PHE A 108 2.04 -11.29 -0.32
N GLU A 109 2.04 -10.22 -1.09
CA GLU A 109 2.77 -9.00 -0.76
C GLU A 109 2.29 -8.38 0.57
N GLN A 110 0.99 -8.48 0.85
CA GLN A 110 0.39 -7.92 2.05
C GLN A 110 0.93 -8.56 3.34
N ILE A 111 1.36 -9.84 3.30
CA ILE A 111 1.94 -10.53 4.46
C ILE A 111 3.18 -9.78 4.95
N PHE A 112 4.11 -9.50 4.05
CA PHE A 112 5.38 -8.84 4.37
C PHE A 112 5.17 -7.40 4.81
N LYS A 113 4.29 -6.69 4.12
CA LYS A 113 3.93 -5.30 4.46
C LYS A 113 3.33 -5.19 5.87
N ASN A 114 2.40 -6.07 6.22
CA ASN A 114 1.77 -6.08 7.54
C ASN A 114 2.77 -6.48 8.64
N SER A 115 3.62 -7.45 8.36
CA SER A 115 4.69 -7.89 9.27
C SER A 115 5.60 -6.75 9.69
N LEU A 116 5.98 -5.86 8.78
CA LEU A 116 6.83 -4.70 9.06
C LEU A 116 6.20 -3.72 10.06
N THR A 117 4.87 -3.60 10.10
CA THR A 117 4.21 -2.68 11.04
C THR A 117 4.36 -3.08 12.51
N THR A 118 4.77 -4.30 12.78
CA THR A 118 4.82 -4.95 14.10
C THR A 118 3.46 -5.14 14.79
N LEU A 119 2.38 -4.63 14.21
CA LEU A 119 1.03 -4.83 14.71
C LEU A 119 0.55 -6.27 14.46
N PRO A 120 -0.38 -6.80 15.28
CA PRO A 120 -0.88 -8.18 15.16
C PRO A 120 -1.84 -8.31 13.97
N MET A 121 -1.30 -8.39 12.78
CA MET A 121 -2.03 -8.52 11.53
C MET A 121 -1.37 -9.54 10.61
N GLY A 122 -2.14 -10.49 10.17
CA GLY A 122 -1.79 -11.40 9.08
C GLY A 122 -1.94 -10.76 7.71
N GLY A 123 -1.85 -11.56 6.66
CA GLY A 123 -2.01 -11.11 5.27
C GLY A 123 -3.26 -11.66 4.61
N GLY A 124 -4.01 -10.80 3.95
CA GLY A 124 -5.15 -11.18 3.13
C GLY A 124 -5.45 -10.12 2.08
N LYS A 125 -6.21 -10.51 1.06
CA LYS A 125 -6.66 -9.59 0.00
C LYS A 125 -7.97 -10.08 -0.58
N GLY A 126 -8.78 -9.15 -1.05
CA GLY A 126 -10.02 -9.52 -1.72
C GLY A 126 -10.36 -8.53 -2.83
N GLY A 127 -11.47 -8.80 -3.48
CA GLY A 127 -11.97 -7.91 -4.51
C GLY A 127 -13.01 -8.56 -5.41
N CYS A 128 -13.38 -7.84 -6.44
CA CYS A 128 -14.37 -8.25 -7.42
C CYS A 128 -14.11 -7.55 -8.75
N ASP A 129 -14.50 -8.18 -9.85
CA ASP A 129 -14.43 -7.62 -11.19
C ASP A 129 -15.52 -6.54 -11.49
N PHE A 130 -16.16 -6.04 -10.45
CA PHE A 130 -17.11 -4.94 -10.50
C PHE A 130 -16.40 -3.60 -10.71
N ASP A 131 -16.93 -2.76 -11.60
CA ASP A 131 -16.47 -1.38 -11.81
C ASP A 131 -17.44 -0.39 -11.15
N PRO A 132 -17.05 0.30 -10.06
CA PRO A 132 -17.91 1.30 -9.43
C PRO A 132 -18.00 2.63 -10.21
N LYS A 133 -17.15 2.84 -11.22
CA LYS A 133 -17.16 4.09 -12.00
C LYS A 133 -18.44 4.22 -12.79
N GLY A 134 -19.06 5.40 -12.73
CA GLY A 134 -20.29 5.70 -13.45
C GLY A 134 -21.54 5.03 -12.89
N LYS A 135 -21.44 4.30 -11.78
CA LYS A 135 -22.58 3.71 -11.08
C LYS A 135 -23.19 4.67 -10.08
N SER A 136 -24.52 4.59 -9.94
CA SER A 136 -25.23 5.34 -8.90
C SER A 136 -24.88 4.83 -7.49
N ASP A 137 -25.12 5.64 -6.48
CA ASP A 137 -24.94 5.21 -5.08
C ASP A 137 -25.83 4.02 -4.72
N LEU A 138 -27.03 3.94 -5.30
CA LEU A 138 -27.94 2.82 -5.10
C LEU A 138 -27.45 1.53 -5.75
N GLU A 139 -26.88 1.60 -6.95
CA GLU A 139 -26.25 0.46 -7.61
C GLU A 139 -25.06 -0.06 -6.81
N VAL A 140 -24.16 0.85 -6.40
CA VAL A 140 -22.99 0.48 -5.56
C VAL A 140 -23.43 -0.11 -4.22
N MET A 141 -24.48 0.45 -3.60
CA MET A 141 -25.02 -0.10 -2.36
C MET A 141 -25.56 -1.51 -2.54
N ARG A 142 -26.37 -1.76 -3.60
CA ARG A 142 -26.90 -3.10 -3.90
C ARG A 142 -25.78 -4.11 -4.16
N PHE A 143 -24.76 -3.71 -4.91
CA PHE A 143 -23.57 -4.52 -5.13
C PHE A 143 -22.87 -4.85 -3.81
N CYS A 144 -22.54 -3.85 -2.98
CA CYS A 144 -21.85 -4.03 -1.71
C CYS A 144 -22.65 -4.94 -0.76
N GLN A 145 -23.97 -4.82 -0.73
CA GLN A 145 -24.85 -5.67 0.07
C GLN A 145 -24.81 -7.12 -0.41
N SER A 146 -24.86 -7.36 -1.71
CA SER A 146 -24.73 -8.71 -2.28
C SER A 146 -23.36 -9.30 -2.03
N PHE A 147 -22.28 -8.55 -2.24
CA PHE A 147 -20.91 -8.97 -1.97
C PHE A 147 -20.73 -9.37 -0.50
N MET A 148 -21.20 -8.56 0.42
CA MET A 148 -21.10 -8.83 1.86
C MET A 148 -21.97 -10.00 2.30
N THR A 149 -23.10 -10.26 1.66
CA THR A 149 -23.98 -11.40 1.96
C THR A 149 -23.26 -12.75 1.80
N GLU A 150 -22.25 -12.82 0.94
CA GLU A 150 -21.38 -14.00 0.84
C GLU A 150 -20.15 -13.88 1.76
N LEU A 151 -19.49 -12.73 1.76
CA LEU A 151 -18.22 -12.56 2.46
C LEU A 151 -18.36 -12.62 4.00
N TYR A 152 -19.47 -12.20 4.58
CA TYR A 152 -19.64 -12.09 6.06
C TYR A 152 -19.34 -13.38 6.82
N ARG A 153 -19.50 -14.54 6.20
CA ARG A 153 -19.25 -15.86 6.80
C ARG A 153 -17.78 -16.11 7.12
N HIS A 154 -16.90 -15.36 6.47
CA HIS A 154 -15.45 -15.61 6.46
C HIS A 154 -14.65 -14.50 7.12
N ILE A 155 -15.29 -13.41 7.54
CA ILE A 155 -14.64 -12.23 8.13
C ILE A 155 -15.17 -11.92 9.52
N GLY A 156 -14.41 -11.12 10.26
CA GLY A 156 -14.73 -10.71 11.62
C GLY A 156 -13.56 -10.01 12.26
N ALA A 157 -13.78 -9.34 13.40
CA ALA A 157 -12.77 -8.55 14.09
C ALA A 157 -11.48 -9.33 14.41
N ASP A 158 -11.62 -10.61 14.79
CA ASP A 158 -10.51 -11.47 15.23
C ASP A 158 -10.14 -12.54 14.19
N THR A 159 -10.78 -12.55 13.03
CA THR A 159 -10.54 -13.55 11.98
C THR A 159 -9.93 -12.92 10.75
N ASP A 160 -10.63 -11.95 10.16
CA ASP A 160 -10.26 -11.31 8.89
C ASP A 160 -10.89 -9.93 8.81
N VAL A 161 -10.06 -8.90 8.66
CA VAL A 161 -10.49 -7.50 8.66
C VAL A 161 -10.15 -6.86 7.33
N PRO A 162 -11.08 -6.84 6.36
CA PRO A 162 -10.89 -6.16 5.09
C PRO A 162 -10.78 -4.64 5.23
N ALA A 163 -10.29 -3.99 4.19
CA ALA A 163 -10.13 -2.53 4.11
C ALA A 163 -10.46 -2.00 2.72
N GLY A 164 -10.34 -0.69 2.53
CA GLY A 164 -10.38 -0.08 1.21
C GLY A 164 -9.17 -0.40 0.35
N ASP A 165 -9.36 -0.32 -0.96
CA ASP A 165 -8.34 -0.43 -2.02
C ASP A 165 -8.89 0.29 -3.27
N ILE A 166 -8.31 0.08 -4.46
CA ILE A 166 -8.84 0.64 -5.71
C ILE A 166 -10.34 0.33 -5.84
N GLY A 167 -11.14 1.34 -6.09
CA GLY A 167 -12.61 1.23 -6.25
C GLY A 167 -13.39 1.01 -4.95
N THR A 168 -12.72 0.94 -3.80
CA THR A 168 -13.36 0.76 -2.48
C THR A 168 -12.92 1.88 -1.53
N GLY A 169 -13.72 2.90 -1.44
CA GLY A 169 -13.51 4.02 -0.51
C GLY A 169 -14.43 3.94 0.71
N ALA A 170 -14.55 5.07 1.42
CA ALA A 170 -15.37 5.18 2.63
C ALA A 170 -16.86 4.86 2.37
N ARG A 171 -17.37 5.18 1.17
CA ARG A 171 -18.75 4.88 0.75
C ARG A 171 -18.99 3.36 0.70
N GLU A 172 -18.16 2.63 -0.03
CA GLU A 172 -18.25 1.19 -0.18
C GLU A 172 -18.04 0.47 1.16
N VAL A 173 -17.05 0.90 1.94
CA VAL A 173 -16.81 0.37 3.30
C VAL A 173 -18.05 0.59 4.17
N GLY A 174 -18.69 1.75 4.08
CA GLY A 174 -19.92 2.04 4.82
C GLY A 174 -21.07 1.10 4.45
N PHE A 175 -21.32 0.90 3.16
CA PHE A 175 -22.36 -0.02 2.69
C PHE A 175 -22.08 -1.48 3.10
N MET A 176 -20.83 -1.93 3.00
CA MET A 176 -20.41 -3.27 3.41
C MET A 176 -20.53 -3.45 4.93
N PHE A 177 -20.12 -2.45 5.73
CA PHE A 177 -20.24 -2.51 7.19
C PHE A 177 -21.71 -2.56 7.64
N GLY A 178 -22.58 -1.74 7.03
CA GLY A 178 -24.01 -1.73 7.31
C GLY A 178 -24.66 -3.10 7.05
N GLN A 179 -24.30 -3.74 5.93
CA GLN A 179 -24.81 -5.08 5.60
C GLN A 179 -24.28 -6.14 6.55
N TYR A 180 -22.99 -6.13 6.87
CA TYR A 180 -22.38 -7.05 7.84
C TYR A 180 -23.10 -6.96 9.19
N LYS A 181 -23.22 -5.74 9.74
CA LYS A 181 -23.91 -5.49 11.00
C LYS A 181 -25.35 -6.00 10.98
N ARG A 182 -26.07 -5.80 9.88
CA ARG A 182 -27.46 -6.27 9.72
C ARG A 182 -27.57 -7.79 9.76
N ILE A 183 -26.67 -8.51 9.08
CA ILE A 183 -26.70 -9.98 8.99
C ILE A 183 -26.25 -10.62 10.31
N LYS A 184 -25.13 -10.15 10.85
CA LYS A 184 -24.53 -10.70 12.08
C LYS A 184 -25.26 -10.28 13.34
N ASN A 185 -26.01 -9.16 13.29
CA ASN A 185 -26.64 -8.52 14.44
C ASN A 185 -25.64 -8.18 15.57
N VAL A 186 -24.42 -7.79 15.18
CA VAL A 186 -23.37 -7.36 16.11
C VAL A 186 -22.72 -6.08 15.58
N TRP A 187 -22.19 -5.29 16.51
CA TRP A 187 -21.25 -4.23 16.20
C TRP A 187 -19.85 -4.66 16.65
N GLU A 188 -18.95 -4.85 15.71
CA GLU A 188 -17.57 -5.25 15.99
C GLU A 188 -16.59 -4.54 15.03
N GLY A 189 -15.30 -4.63 15.32
CA GLY A 189 -14.24 -3.97 14.57
C GLY A 189 -13.89 -4.63 13.23
N VAL A 190 -14.88 -5.14 12.50
CA VAL A 190 -14.73 -5.63 11.13
C VAL A 190 -14.66 -4.45 10.17
N LEU A 191 -13.84 -4.57 9.11
CA LEU A 191 -13.52 -3.53 8.14
C LEU A 191 -12.78 -2.33 8.76
N THR A 192 -11.80 -1.80 8.05
CA THR A 192 -11.14 -0.55 8.37
C THR A 192 -11.31 0.47 7.24
N GLY A 193 -11.10 1.75 7.55
CA GLY A 193 -11.49 2.86 6.68
C GLY A 193 -12.96 3.23 6.85
N LYS A 194 -13.53 2.91 8.01
CA LYS A 194 -14.88 3.32 8.38
C LYS A 194 -14.98 4.82 8.59
N GLY A 195 -16.18 5.37 8.47
CA GLY A 195 -16.45 6.74 8.85
C GLY A 195 -16.27 6.97 10.36
N LEU A 196 -15.87 8.18 10.74
CA LEU A 196 -15.60 8.54 12.14
C LEU A 196 -16.81 8.33 13.05
N SER A 197 -18.03 8.47 12.52
CA SER A 197 -19.27 8.29 13.27
C SER A 197 -19.57 6.84 13.66
N TYR A 198 -18.85 5.86 13.10
CA TYR A 198 -19.09 4.44 13.35
C TYR A 198 -17.81 3.60 13.45
N GLY A 199 -16.79 4.13 14.11
CA GLY A 199 -15.58 3.40 14.50
C GLY A 199 -14.37 3.59 13.59
N GLY A 200 -14.39 4.60 12.73
CA GLY A 200 -13.22 5.02 11.95
C GLY A 200 -12.17 5.72 12.82
N SER A 201 -10.94 5.76 12.35
CA SER A 201 -9.81 6.42 13.01
C SER A 201 -9.51 7.78 12.39
N LEU A 202 -9.22 8.77 13.22
CA LEU A 202 -8.55 10.01 12.79
C LEU A 202 -7.18 9.69 12.17
N ALA A 203 -6.62 10.62 11.44
CA ALA A 203 -5.37 10.50 10.70
C ALA A 203 -5.33 9.38 9.62
N ARG A 204 -6.42 8.65 9.37
CA ARG A 204 -6.43 7.56 8.37
C ARG A 204 -6.26 8.06 6.94
N THR A 205 -6.84 9.22 6.62
CA THR A 205 -6.76 9.84 5.29
C THR A 205 -5.34 10.29 5.00
N GLU A 206 -4.66 10.84 5.99
CA GLU A 206 -3.30 11.37 5.95
C GLU A 206 -2.25 10.26 5.98
N ALA A 207 -2.57 9.13 6.57
CA ALA A 207 -1.64 8.12 7.06
C ALA A 207 -0.62 7.61 6.04
N THR A 208 -1.00 7.40 4.80
CA THR A 208 -0.06 6.90 3.78
C THR A 208 0.94 7.98 3.40
N GLY A 209 0.48 9.20 3.15
CA GLY A 209 1.35 10.33 2.83
C GLY A 209 2.25 10.73 4.00
N TYR A 210 1.68 10.84 5.21
CA TYR A 210 2.44 11.14 6.42
C TYR A 210 3.46 10.05 6.74
N GLY A 211 3.07 8.78 6.63
CA GLY A 211 3.96 7.64 6.86
C GLY A 211 5.14 7.62 5.90
N LEU A 212 4.90 7.91 4.61
CA LEU A 212 5.96 8.05 3.62
C LEU A 212 7.02 9.09 4.07
N ILE A 213 6.56 10.24 4.50
CA ILE A 213 7.46 11.32 4.94
C ILE A 213 8.16 10.96 6.25
N TYR A 214 7.51 10.28 7.20
CA TYR A 214 8.16 9.82 8.43
C TYR A 214 9.24 8.78 8.16
N PHE A 215 9.04 7.89 7.19
CA PHE A 215 10.07 6.93 6.78
C PHE A 215 11.30 7.65 6.21
N VAL A 216 11.10 8.59 5.27
CA VAL A 216 12.20 9.38 4.69
C VAL A 216 12.86 10.28 5.73
N GLN A 217 12.07 10.89 6.64
CA GLN A 217 12.59 11.70 7.74
C GLN A 217 13.55 10.90 8.64
N GLU A 218 13.18 9.65 8.97
CA GLU A 218 14.04 8.81 9.79
C GLU A 218 15.33 8.43 9.06
N TYR A 219 15.26 8.15 7.75
CA TYR A 219 16.46 7.98 6.93
C TYR A 219 17.37 9.22 7.01
N LEU A 220 16.80 10.41 6.80
CA LEU A 220 17.54 11.67 6.83
C LEU A 220 18.18 11.90 8.22
N ASN A 221 17.41 11.71 9.30
CA ASN A 221 17.90 11.85 10.67
C ASN A 221 19.09 10.94 10.97
N CYS A 222 19.07 9.69 10.48
CA CYS A 222 20.17 8.74 10.65
C CYS A 222 21.43 9.10 9.84
N HIS A 223 21.31 10.06 8.91
CA HIS A 223 22.42 10.56 8.09
C HIS A 223 22.74 12.04 8.33
N ASP A 224 22.38 12.55 9.52
CA ASP A 224 22.61 13.94 9.95
C ASP A 224 22.05 14.97 8.96
N ASP A 225 20.89 14.66 8.34
CA ASP A 225 20.22 15.49 7.35
C ASP A 225 18.73 15.69 7.72
N SER A 226 18.01 16.56 6.99
CA SER A 226 16.61 16.87 7.23
C SER A 226 15.87 17.27 5.96
N PHE A 227 14.55 17.40 6.04
CA PHE A 227 13.75 17.99 4.96
C PHE A 227 13.95 19.50 4.77
N GLU A 228 14.50 20.20 5.76
CA GLU A 228 14.66 21.65 5.72
C GLU A 228 15.45 22.10 4.49
N GLY A 229 14.85 22.96 3.69
CA GLY A 229 15.44 23.52 2.49
C GLY A 229 15.53 22.59 1.27
N LYS A 230 15.10 21.31 1.38
CA LYS A 230 15.11 20.38 0.24
C LYS A 230 13.97 20.65 -0.73
N THR A 231 14.26 20.45 -2.02
CA THR A 231 13.26 20.50 -3.09
C THR A 231 12.74 19.11 -3.37
N VAL A 232 11.41 18.97 -3.47
CA VAL A 232 10.74 17.68 -3.59
C VAL A 232 9.80 17.66 -4.81
N ALA A 233 9.90 16.63 -5.64
CA ALA A 233 8.90 16.33 -6.67
C ALA A 233 7.94 15.26 -6.16
N VAL A 234 6.64 15.48 -6.37
CA VAL A 234 5.58 14.53 -6.06
C VAL A 234 4.75 14.29 -7.31
N SER A 235 4.48 13.03 -7.64
CA SER A 235 3.48 12.67 -8.65
C SER A 235 2.12 12.38 -8.02
N GLY A 236 1.09 12.49 -8.84
CA GLY A 236 -0.28 12.34 -8.34
C GLY A 236 -0.85 13.62 -7.73
N SER A 237 -2.11 13.58 -7.40
CA SER A 237 -2.85 14.63 -6.69
C SER A 237 -4.03 14.03 -5.89
N GLY A 238 -3.93 12.75 -5.55
CA GLY A 238 -4.84 12.08 -4.63
C GLY A 238 -4.35 12.17 -3.17
N ASN A 239 -5.00 11.45 -2.26
CA ASN A 239 -4.71 11.51 -0.83
C ASN A 239 -3.22 11.33 -0.51
N VAL A 240 -2.55 10.32 -1.08
CA VAL A 240 -1.13 10.07 -0.79
C VAL A 240 -0.28 11.28 -1.16
N ALA A 241 -0.45 11.81 -2.37
CA ALA A 241 0.30 12.96 -2.87
C ALA A 241 0.04 14.25 -2.07
N ILE A 242 -1.23 14.54 -1.79
CA ILE A 242 -1.65 15.74 -1.03
C ILE A 242 -1.03 15.72 0.37
N TYR A 243 -1.17 14.61 1.10
CA TYR A 243 -0.72 14.54 2.48
C TYR A 243 0.79 14.31 2.61
N ALA A 244 1.46 13.68 1.64
CA ALA A 244 2.91 13.69 1.55
C ALA A 244 3.44 15.11 1.32
N THR A 245 2.84 15.86 0.41
CA THR A 245 3.16 17.28 0.17
C THR A 245 3.00 18.10 1.45
N GLN A 246 1.85 17.99 2.12
CA GLN A 246 1.57 18.72 3.36
C GLN A 246 2.61 18.43 4.44
N LYS A 247 2.91 17.15 4.69
CA LYS A 247 3.86 16.77 5.73
C LYS A 247 5.29 17.17 5.39
N ALA A 248 5.74 17.01 4.14
CA ALA A 248 7.06 17.45 3.70
C ALA A 248 7.26 18.96 3.90
N GLN A 249 6.25 19.76 3.56
CA GLN A 249 6.28 21.21 3.78
C GLN A 249 6.28 21.59 5.27
N GLN A 250 5.54 20.85 6.11
CA GLN A 250 5.58 21.05 7.58
C GLN A 250 6.98 20.80 8.16
N LEU A 251 7.79 19.97 7.49
CA LEU A 251 9.17 19.68 7.88
C LEU A 251 10.21 20.57 7.17
N GLY A 252 9.78 21.63 6.48
CA GLY A 252 10.66 22.63 5.88
C GLY A 252 11.06 22.37 4.43
N ALA A 253 10.53 21.33 3.77
CA ALA A 253 10.78 21.08 2.36
C ALA A 253 9.94 22.00 1.46
N LYS A 254 10.41 22.20 0.25
CA LYS A 254 9.66 22.87 -0.82
C LYS A 254 9.21 21.84 -1.86
N VAL A 255 7.94 21.48 -1.86
CA VAL A 255 7.34 20.61 -2.88
C VAL A 255 6.98 21.44 -4.10
N VAL A 256 7.46 21.07 -5.28
CA VAL A 256 7.36 21.91 -6.49
C VAL A 256 6.52 21.29 -7.61
N THR A 257 6.11 20.03 -7.49
CA THR A 257 5.31 19.37 -8.54
C THR A 257 4.13 18.58 -7.95
N LEU A 258 3.05 18.48 -8.73
CA LEU A 258 1.99 17.49 -8.60
C LEU A 258 1.51 17.09 -10.01
N SER A 259 0.83 15.96 -10.15
CA SER A 259 0.32 15.48 -11.42
C SER A 259 -1.05 14.82 -11.30
N ASP A 260 -1.71 14.65 -12.44
CA ASP A 260 -2.85 13.72 -12.57
C ASP A 260 -2.79 13.00 -13.94
N SER A 261 -3.86 12.30 -14.33
CA SER A 261 -3.88 11.54 -15.58
C SER A 261 -3.85 12.40 -16.85
N THR A 262 -3.99 13.71 -16.74
CA THR A 262 -3.98 14.63 -17.89
C THR A 262 -2.66 15.37 -18.05
N GLY A 263 -1.96 15.63 -16.94
CA GLY A 263 -0.70 16.38 -16.98
C GLY A 263 -0.14 16.65 -15.59
N TRP A 264 0.79 17.58 -15.52
CA TRP A 264 1.47 17.94 -14.28
C TRP A 264 1.73 19.44 -14.17
N ILE A 265 1.93 19.89 -12.96
CA ILE A 265 2.25 21.28 -12.66
C ILE A 265 3.65 21.40 -12.08
N HIS A 266 4.32 22.51 -12.41
CA HIS A 266 5.55 22.95 -11.77
C HIS A 266 5.31 24.32 -11.13
N ASP A 267 5.45 24.37 -9.83
CA ASP A 267 5.36 25.60 -9.02
C ASP A 267 6.69 25.84 -8.30
N PRO A 268 7.58 26.64 -8.87
CA PRO A 268 8.91 26.89 -8.28
C PRO A 268 8.84 27.63 -6.93
N ALA A 269 7.72 28.30 -6.63
CA ALA A 269 7.50 28.93 -5.32
C ALA A 269 7.11 27.93 -4.22
N GLY A 270 6.67 26.75 -4.61
CA GLY A 270 6.14 25.70 -3.74
C GLY A 270 4.63 25.55 -3.83
N ILE A 271 4.17 24.30 -3.81
CA ILE A 271 2.75 23.95 -3.93
C ILE A 271 1.93 24.54 -2.77
N ASP A 272 0.83 25.20 -3.11
CA ASP A 272 -0.21 25.61 -2.18
C ASP A 272 -1.16 24.43 -1.95
N VAL A 273 -0.99 23.76 -0.80
CA VAL A 273 -1.74 22.55 -0.45
C VAL A 273 -3.23 22.84 -0.27
N ASP A 274 -3.59 24.01 0.26
CA ASP A 274 -5.00 24.36 0.50
C ASP A 274 -5.73 24.57 -0.83
N LEU A 275 -5.09 25.21 -1.80
CA LEU A 275 -5.63 25.35 -3.16
C LEU A 275 -5.78 23.97 -3.82
N VAL A 276 -4.79 23.05 -3.65
CA VAL A 276 -4.91 21.69 -4.18
C VAL A 276 -6.08 20.95 -3.55
N LYS A 277 -6.25 21.01 -2.23
CA LYS A 277 -7.39 20.39 -1.53
C LYS A 277 -8.72 20.95 -2.02
N GLN A 278 -8.83 22.26 -2.18
CA GLN A 278 -10.03 22.88 -2.74
C GLN A 278 -10.37 22.31 -4.12
N ILE A 279 -9.38 22.22 -5.02
CA ILE A 279 -9.59 21.71 -6.38
C ILE A 279 -9.92 20.19 -6.38
N LYS A 280 -9.17 19.39 -5.61
CA LYS A 280 -9.23 17.93 -5.70
C LYS A 280 -10.30 17.29 -4.82
N GLU A 281 -10.43 17.75 -3.59
CA GLU A 281 -11.32 17.15 -2.59
C GLU A 281 -12.71 17.76 -2.62
N VAL A 282 -12.81 19.08 -2.82
CA VAL A 282 -14.10 19.80 -2.81
C VAL A 282 -14.71 19.86 -4.22
N GLU A 283 -13.98 20.41 -5.19
CA GLU A 283 -14.48 20.63 -6.55
C GLU A 283 -14.34 19.41 -7.46
N ARG A 284 -13.51 18.41 -7.08
CA ARG A 284 -13.18 17.21 -7.88
C ARG A 284 -12.63 17.56 -9.26
N GLY A 285 -11.91 18.68 -9.34
CA GLY A 285 -11.31 19.22 -10.56
C GLY A 285 -10.01 18.52 -10.96
N ARG A 286 -9.46 18.94 -12.10
CA ARG A 286 -8.16 18.50 -12.60
C ARG A 286 -7.05 19.41 -12.06
N ILE A 287 -5.80 18.86 -12.00
CA ILE A 287 -4.66 19.61 -11.50
C ILE A 287 -4.35 20.85 -12.37
N SER A 288 -4.75 20.84 -13.65
CA SER A 288 -4.63 22.01 -14.55
C SER A 288 -5.32 23.26 -14.04
N GLU A 289 -6.38 23.12 -13.19
CA GLU A 289 -7.06 24.26 -12.58
C GLU A 289 -6.16 25.04 -11.62
N TYR A 290 -5.17 24.37 -11.02
CA TYR A 290 -4.20 25.00 -10.14
C TYR A 290 -3.39 26.09 -10.85
N ALA A 291 -2.84 25.79 -12.04
CA ALA A 291 -2.08 26.75 -12.83
C ALA A 291 -2.92 27.93 -13.35
N LYS A 292 -4.24 27.76 -13.47
CA LYS A 292 -5.14 28.87 -13.83
C LYS A 292 -5.41 29.84 -12.69
N ARG A 293 -5.19 29.41 -11.43
CA ARG A 293 -5.54 30.14 -10.22
C ARG A 293 -4.35 30.69 -9.46
N LYS A 294 -3.12 30.27 -9.82
CA LYS A 294 -1.89 30.71 -9.17
C LYS A 294 -0.89 31.16 -10.23
N GLU A 295 -0.42 32.42 -10.12
CA GLU A 295 0.58 32.99 -11.03
C GLU A 295 1.94 32.34 -10.85
N GLY A 296 2.73 32.26 -11.92
CA GLY A 296 4.08 31.69 -11.91
C GLY A 296 4.14 30.17 -11.94
N VAL A 297 3.00 29.50 -12.12
CA VAL A 297 2.90 28.04 -12.22
C VAL A 297 2.81 27.63 -13.69
N GLU A 298 3.60 26.64 -14.06
CA GLU A 298 3.55 26.01 -15.38
C GLU A 298 2.67 24.75 -15.33
N TYR A 299 1.83 24.58 -16.33
CA TYR A 299 1.10 23.31 -16.57
C TYR A 299 1.63 22.67 -17.86
N HIS A 300 1.87 21.37 -17.78
CA HIS A 300 2.34 20.57 -18.91
C HIS A 300 1.41 19.37 -19.11
N ASP A 301 1.02 19.12 -20.36
CA ASP A 301 0.23 17.96 -20.72
C ASP A 301 1.06 16.67 -20.65
N GLY A 302 0.43 15.56 -20.29
CA GLY A 302 1.04 14.25 -20.32
C GLY A 302 2.03 14.00 -19.18
N ARG A 303 3.09 13.24 -19.49
CA ARG A 303 4.14 12.82 -18.53
C ARG A 303 5.29 13.81 -18.50
N GLY A 304 6.04 13.85 -17.40
CA GLY A 304 7.24 14.70 -17.32
C GLY A 304 7.56 15.22 -15.92
N VAL A 305 6.80 14.86 -14.91
CA VAL A 305 6.98 15.34 -13.53
C VAL A 305 8.42 15.11 -12.99
N TRP A 306 9.11 14.08 -13.47
CA TRP A 306 10.47 13.71 -13.06
C TRP A 306 11.58 14.49 -13.78
N SER A 307 11.22 15.40 -14.71
CA SER A 307 12.19 16.25 -15.41
C SER A 307 12.69 17.42 -14.57
N VAL A 308 11.99 17.77 -13.50
CA VAL A 308 12.36 18.89 -12.62
C VAL A 308 13.52 18.47 -11.71
N PRO A 309 14.61 19.26 -11.63
CA PRO A 309 15.70 19.02 -10.68
C PRO A 309 15.21 19.12 -9.24
N VAL A 310 15.38 18.04 -8.47
CA VAL A 310 14.94 17.96 -7.08
C VAL A 310 15.89 17.07 -6.25
N ASP A 311 15.89 17.26 -4.94
CA ASP A 311 16.63 16.42 -4.01
C ASP A 311 15.93 15.09 -3.75
N ILE A 312 14.59 15.10 -3.69
CA ILE A 312 13.75 13.95 -3.33
C ILE A 312 12.62 13.81 -4.34
N ALA A 313 12.38 12.60 -4.82
CA ALA A 313 11.25 12.25 -5.69
C ALA A 313 10.31 11.26 -4.98
N LEU A 314 9.01 11.58 -4.96
CA LEU A 314 7.96 10.82 -4.29
C LEU A 314 6.91 10.37 -5.30
N PRO A 315 7.05 9.18 -5.92
CA PRO A 315 6.02 8.64 -6.80
C PRO A 315 4.78 8.20 -5.98
N CYS A 316 3.70 8.99 -6.11
CA CYS A 316 2.48 8.86 -5.32
C CYS A 316 1.21 8.68 -6.16
N ALA A 317 1.32 8.41 -7.46
CA ALA A 317 0.16 8.31 -8.36
C ALA A 317 -0.25 6.86 -8.62
N THR A 318 0.42 6.18 -9.54
CA THR A 318 -0.01 4.86 -10.02
C THR A 318 1.15 3.90 -10.22
N GLN A 319 0.80 2.62 -10.38
CA GLN A 319 1.77 1.58 -10.72
C GLN A 319 2.48 1.88 -12.04
N ASN A 320 3.79 1.60 -12.10
CA ASN A 320 4.65 1.77 -13.29
C ASN A 320 4.63 3.20 -13.88
N GLU A 321 4.62 4.19 -13.01
CA GLU A 321 4.66 5.60 -13.43
C GLU A 321 6.08 6.17 -13.56
N LEU A 322 7.07 5.57 -12.91
CA LEU A 322 8.47 5.95 -13.00
C LEU A 322 9.22 4.87 -13.79
N LEU A 323 9.58 5.20 -15.03
CA LEU A 323 10.24 4.30 -15.96
C LEU A 323 11.76 4.52 -15.96
N LEU A 324 12.51 3.65 -16.64
CA LEU A 324 13.97 3.75 -16.74
C LEU A 324 14.45 5.13 -17.25
N GLU A 325 13.77 5.72 -18.25
CA GLU A 325 14.15 7.04 -18.75
C GLU A 325 13.90 8.15 -17.73
N ASP A 326 12.84 8.04 -16.92
CA ASP A 326 12.57 8.94 -15.81
C ASP A 326 13.67 8.80 -14.72
N ALA A 327 14.09 7.58 -14.41
CA ALA A 327 15.17 7.31 -13.47
C ALA A 327 16.50 7.91 -13.92
N LYS A 328 16.84 7.75 -15.20
CA LYS A 328 18.05 8.39 -15.80
C LYS A 328 18.00 9.91 -15.65
N GLN A 329 16.84 10.49 -15.84
CA GLN A 329 16.67 11.94 -15.72
C GLN A 329 16.80 12.42 -14.27
N LEU A 330 16.21 11.70 -13.31
CA LEU A 330 16.37 11.98 -11.88
C LEU A 330 17.83 11.92 -11.45
N VAL A 331 18.57 10.88 -11.86
CA VAL A 331 20.01 10.75 -11.58
C VAL A 331 20.80 11.90 -12.20
N ALA A 332 20.56 12.22 -13.48
CA ALA A 332 21.24 13.33 -14.17
C ALA A 332 20.97 14.70 -13.51
N ASN A 333 19.78 14.88 -12.95
CA ASN A 333 19.37 16.08 -12.22
C ASN A 333 19.85 16.11 -10.75
N GLY A 334 20.55 15.07 -10.27
CA GLY A 334 21.16 15.03 -8.96
C GLY A 334 20.20 14.62 -7.82
N CYS A 335 19.07 14.01 -8.13
CA CYS A 335 18.15 13.45 -7.14
C CYS A 335 18.87 12.46 -6.21
N LYS A 336 18.64 12.57 -4.91
CA LYS A 336 19.32 11.75 -3.88
C LYS A 336 18.45 10.64 -3.33
N ILE A 337 17.13 10.84 -3.27
CA ILE A 337 16.20 9.92 -2.65
C ILE A 337 14.98 9.73 -3.57
N VAL A 338 14.60 8.48 -3.82
CA VAL A 338 13.31 8.10 -4.40
C VAL A 338 12.57 7.27 -3.37
N ALA A 339 11.38 7.71 -2.95
CA ALA A 339 10.57 7.00 -1.96
C ALA A 339 9.13 6.80 -2.46
N GLU A 340 8.70 5.56 -2.50
CA GLU A 340 7.44 5.14 -3.11
C GLU A 340 6.23 5.35 -2.18
N GLY A 341 5.36 6.29 -2.55
CA GLY A 341 4.06 6.48 -1.90
C GLY A 341 2.97 5.59 -2.49
N ALA A 342 3.00 5.34 -3.80
CA ALA A 342 2.11 4.39 -4.47
C ALA A 342 2.61 2.94 -4.32
N ASN A 343 1.80 1.98 -4.75
CA ASN A 343 2.23 0.58 -4.82
C ASN A 343 2.91 0.31 -6.17
N MET A 344 4.18 -0.12 -6.12
CA MET A 344 5.02 -0.45 -7.29
C MET A 344 4.98 0.64 -8.39
N PRO A 345 5.23 1.92 -8.05
CA PRO A 345 5.20 2.99 -9.05
C PRO A 345 6.43 2.99 -9.94
N THR A 346 7.56 2.44 -9.46
CA THR A 346 8.84 2.38 -10.17
C THR A 346 9.01 1.03 -10.83
N THR A 347 9.42 0.99 -12.10
CA THR A 347 9.72 -0.28 -12.77
C THR A 347 11.02 -0.89 -12.24
N MET A 348 11.20 -2.21 -12.36
CA MET A 348 12.37 -2.90 -11.82
C MET A 348 13.68 -2.36 -12.40
N ASP A 349 13.74 -2.20 -13.71
CA ASP A 349 14.90 -1.64 -14.41
C ASP A 349 15.22 -0.20 -13.97
N ALA A 350 14.20 0.58 -13.64
CA ALA A 350 14.36 1.92 -13.07
C ALA A 350 14.88 1.85 -11.62
N THR A 351 14.36 0.93 -10.81
CA THR A 351 14.82 0.70 -9.44
C THR A 351 16.29 0.29 -9.40
N ASP A 352 16.67 -0.69 -10.22
CA ASP A 352 18.06 -1.16 -10.32
C ASP A 352 18.98 -0.01 -10.74
N TYR A 353 18.59 0.75 -11.77
CA TYR A 353 19.36 1.88 -12.26
C TYR A 353 19.55 2.98 -11.18
N LEU A 354 18.50 3.32 -10.43
CA LEU A 354 18.59 4.30 -9.32
C LEU A 354 19.59 3.85 -8.26
N MET A 355 19.48 2.60 -7.80
CA MET A 355 20.37 2.05 -6.76
C MET A 355 21.82 1.95 -7.25
N GLU A 356 22.06 1.50 -8.49
CA GLU A 356 23.40 1.41 -9.09
C GLU A 356 24.08 2.77 -9.24
N ASN A 357 23.29 3.85 -9.37
CA ASN A 357 23.81 5.22 -9.46
C ASN A 357 23.79 5.97 -8.11
N GLY A 358 23.64 5.26 -7.00
CA GLY A 358 23.78 5.82 -5.64
C GLY A 358 22.59 6.65 -5.18
N VAL A 359 21.43 6.51 -5.81
CA VAL A 359 20.17 7.09 -5.32
C VAL A 359 19.59 6.15 -4.25
N VAL A 360 19.25 6.71 -3.12
CA VAL A 360 18.57 5.98 -2.05
C VAL A 360 17.16 5.63 -2.48
N PHE A 361 16.87 4.34 -2.55
CA PHE A 361 15.55 3.86 -2.96
C PHE A 361 14.78 3.29 -1.76
N CYS A 362 13.62 3.89 -1.45
CA CYS A 362 12.74 3.49 -0.35
C CYS A 362 11.51 2.77 -0.95
N PRO A 363 11.41 1.43 -0.85
CA PRO A 363 10.36 0.66 -1.51
C PRO A 363 8.98 0.89 -0.88
N GLY A 364 7.94 0.89 -1.70
CA GLY A 364 6.58 1.14 -1.26
C GLY A 364 6.09 0.21 -0.15
N LYS A 365 6.53 -1.05 -0.16
CA LYS A 365 6.21 -2.03 0.88
C LYS A 365 6.55 -1.53 2.30
N ALA A 366 7.65 -0.80 2.45
CA ALA A 366 8.08 -0.18 3.70
C ALA A 366 7.59 1.28 3.81
N ALA A 367 7.92 2.09 2.81
CA ALA A 367 7.70 3.54 2.85
C ALA A 367 6.21 3.93 2.89
N ASN A 368 5.33 3.21 2.19
CA ASN A 368 3.89 3.50 2.17
C ASN A 368 3.06 2.69 3.19
N ALA A 369 3.69 2.02 4.13
CA ALA A 369 3.00 1.19 5.13
C ALA A 369 2.12 1.98 6.12
N GLY A 370 2.21 3.31 6.13
CA GLY A 370 1.43 4.16 7.03
C GLY A 370 -0.07 3.93 6.97
N GLY A 371 -0.62 3.70 5.78
CA GLY A 371 -2.04 3.41 5.60
C GLY A 371 -2.49 2.13 6.30
N VAL A 372 -1.75 1.04 6.16
CA VAL A 372 -2.08 -0.23 6.84
C VAL A 372 -1.75 -0.17 8.33
N ALA A 373 -0.70 0.56 8.73
CA ALA A 373 -0.38 0.80 10.14
C ALA A 373 -1.56 1.49 10.84
N THR A 374 -2.07 2.58 10.28
CA THR A 374 -3.24 3.27 10.85
C THR A 374 -4.51 2.42 10.79
N SER A 375 -4.66 1.54 9.79
CA SER A 375 -5.74 0.55 9.82
C SER A 375 -5.61 -0.40 11.01
N GLY A 376 -4.41 -0.85 11.36
CA GLY A 376 -4.17 -1.63 12.58
C GLY A 376 -4.48 -0.85 13.86
N LEU A 377 -4.15 0.45 13.89
CA LEU A 377 -4.53 1.34 15.00
C LEU A 377 -6.06 1.52 15.10
N GLU A 378 -6.78 1.56 13.98
CA GLU A 378 -8.24 1.56 13.95
C GLU A 378 -8.79 0.27 14.56
N MET A 379 -8.20 -0.90 14.24
CA MET A 379 -8.57 -2.17 14.86
C MET A 379 -8.37 -2.13 16.38
N SER A 380 -7.25 -1.60 16.87
CA SER A 380 -6.98 -1.44 18.30
C SER A 380 -8.02 -0.57 18.99
N GLN A 381 -8.33 0.60 18.43
CA GLN A 381 -9.36 1.51 18.93
C GLN A 381 -10.75 0.82 18.99
N ASN A 382 -11.08 0.03 17.96
CA ASN A 382 -12.33 -0.71 17.91
C ASN A 382 -12.40 -1.81 18.99
N SER A 383 -11.29 -2.49 19.26
CA SER A 383 -11.21 -3.52 20.31
C SER A 383 -11.33 -2.92 21.70
N GLU A 384 -10.74 -1.77 21.93
CA GLU A 384 -10.85 -1.01 23.18
C GLU A 384 -12.21 -0.32 23.33
N ARG A 385 -12.96 -0.15 22.23
CA ARG A 385 -14.18 0.69 22.11
C ARG A 385 -13.95 2.16 22.47
N LEU A 386 -12.76 2.65 22.11
CA LEU A 386 -12.33 4.03 22.31
C LEU A 386 -12.03 4.69 20.96
N SER A 387 -11.98 6.01 20.96
CA SER A 387 -11.45 6.82 19.86
C SER A 387 -10.27 7.62 20.38
N TRP A 388 -9.14 7.53 19.70
CA TRP A 388 -7.95 8.32 20.02
C TRP A 388 -7.97 9.65 19.29
N SER A 389 -7.28 10.66 19.84
CA SER A 389 -7.11 11.95 19.17
C SER A 389 -6.25 11.81 17.91
N PHE A 390 -6.26 12.85 17.08
CA PHE A 390 -5.40 12.89 15.90
C PHE A 390 -3.92 12.76 16.29
N GLU A 391 -3.52 13.49 17.32
CA GLU A 391 -2.15 13.54 17.84
C GLU A 391 -1.70 12.17 18.37
N GLU A 392 -2.58 11.44 19.07
CA GLU A 392 -2.30 10.10 19.56
C GLU A 392 -2.08 9.11 18.42
N VAL A 393 -2.93 9.15 17.39
CA VAL A 393 -2.78 8.28 16.21
C VAL A 393 -1.53 8.65 15.42
N ASP A 394 -1.28 9.94 15.17
CA ASP A 394 -0.12 10.42 14.44
C ASP A 394 1.21 10.08 15.14
N ALA A 395 1.28 10.24 16.46
CA ALA A 395 2.47 9.87 17.25
C ALA A 395 2.75 8.36 17.16
N LYS A 396 1.71 7.51 17.23
CA LYS A 396 1.86 6.06 17.05
C LYS A 396 2.30 5.71 15.62
N LEU A 397 1.71 6.35 14.62
CA LEU A 397 2.09 6.20 13.22
C LEU A 397 3.57 6.56 13.00
N GLN A 398 4.01 7.69 13.52
CA GLN A 398 5.41 8.11 13.44
C GLN A 398 6.34 7.07 14.06
N GLY A 399 6.02 6.55 15.24
CA GLY A 399 6.79 5.49 15.89
C GLY A 399 6.86 4.21 15.06
N ILE A 400 5.74 3.80 14.46
CA ILE A 400 5.70 2.61 13.60
C ILE A 400 6.58 2.81 12.36
N MET A 401 6.50 3.95 11.68
CA MET A 401 7.28 4.21 10.47
C MET A 401 8.79 4.27 10.75
N LYS A 402 9.19 4.85 11.88
CA LYS A 402 10.59 4.79 12.37
C LYS A 402 11.06 3.35 12.57
N ASN A 403 10.25 2.54 13.24
CA ASN A 403 10.60 1.13 13.49
C ASN A 403 10.71 0.35 12.18
N ILE A 404 9.85 0.64 11.17
CA ILE A 404 9.94 0.01 9.85
C ILE A 404 11.26 0.37 9.16
N TYR A 405 11.67 1.64 9.22
CA TYR A 405 12.95 2.07 8.68
C TYR A 405 14.10 1.29 9.32
N HIS A 406 14.21 1.31 10.66
CA HIS A 406 15.27 0.62 11.36
C HIS A 406 15.29 -0.89 11.11
N ALA A 407 14.11 -1.53 11.09
CA ALA A 407 14.02 -2.96 10.79
C ALA A 407 14.55 -3.30 9.39
N ALA A 408 14.26 -2.46 8.39
CA ALA A 408 14.74 -2.65 7.03
C ALA A 408 16.26 -2.36 6.93
N ASP A 409 16.74 -1.31 7.58
CA ASP A 409 18.14 -0.93 7.59
C ASP A 409 19.02 -1.97 8.30
N ASP A 410 18.61 -2.39 9.50
CA ASP A 410 19.31 -3.42 10.28
C ASP A 410 19.36 -4.76 9.53
N ALA A 411 18.25 -5.17 8.91
CA ALA A 411 18.22 -6.40 8.13
C ALA A 411 19.13 -6.32 6.89
N ALA A 412 19.14 -5.18 6.18
CA ALA A 412 20.05 -4.99 5.06
C ALA A 412 21.53 -5.08 5.49
N LYS A 413 21.89 -4.45 6.61
CA LYS A 413 23.25 -4.50 7.17
C LYS A 413 23.64 -5.92 7.62
N GLU A 414 22.75 -6.60 8.35
CA GLU A 414 22.99 -7.96 8.87
C GLU A 414 23.34 -8.95 7.77
N TYR A 415 22.75 -8.80 6.58
CA TYR A 415 22.96 -9.69 5.46
C TYR A 415 23.89 -9.14 4.37
N GLY A 416 24.65 -8.08 4.67
CA GLY A 416 25.70 -7.55 3.78
C GLY A 416 25.20 -6.72 2.60
N HIS A 417 23.99 -6.18 2.69
CA HIS A 417 23.34 -5.37 1.65
C HIS A 417 23.02 -3.96 2.17
N GLU A 418 23.93 -3.34 2.93
CA GLU A 418 23.76 -1.99 3.49
C GLU A 418 23.27 -0.99 2.43
N GLY A 419 22.23 -0.23 2.76
CA GLY A 419 21.59 0.74 1.86
C GLY A 419 20.57 0.13 0.88
N ASN A 420 20.43 -1.19 0.80
CA ASN A 420 19.41 -1.83 0.00
C ASN A 420 18.13 -2.07 0.81
N TYR A 421 17.28 -1.06 0.87
CA TYR A 421 16.03 -1.13 1.64
C TYR A 421 14.97 -2.06 1.01
N VAL A 422 15.10 -2.42 -0.27
CA VAL A 422 14.24 -3.42 -0.92
C VAL A 422 14.47 -4.79 -0.29
N MET A 423 15.73 -5.23 -0.25
CA MET A 423 16.10 -6.48 0.42
C MET A 423 15.85 -6.41 1.92
N GLY A 424 16.25 -5.31 2.55
CA GLY A 424 16.06 -5.12 3.99
C GLY A 424 14.61 -5.25 4.43
N ALA A 425 13.68 -4.62 3.72
CA ALA A 425 12.25 -4.70 4.03
C ALA A 425 11.70 -6.13 3.84
N ASN A 426 12.09 -6.82 2.76
CA ASN A 426 11.68 -8.20 2.53
C ASN A 426 12.21 -9.14 3.61
N ILE A 427 13.49 -9.04 3.95
CA ILE A 427 14.14 -9.87 4.99
C ILE A 427 13.54 -9.58 6.37
N ALA A 428 13.38 -8.32 6.75
CA ALA A 428 12.80 -7.94 8.05
C ALA A 428 11.36 -8.48 8.21
N GLY A 429 10.52 -8.29 7.17
CA GLY A 429 9.17 -8.83 7.18
C GLY A 429 9.14 -10.36 7.22
N PHE A 430 10.02 -11.01 6.46
CA PHE A 430 10.16 -12.47 6.44
C PHE A 430 10.62 -13.03 7.79
N LYS A 431 11.66 -12.48 8.42
CA LYS A 431 12.19 -12.99 9.71
C LYS A 431 11.09 -13.07 10.77
N LYS A 432 10.33 -12.00 10.94
CA LYS A 432 9.21 -11.99 11.90
C LYS A 432 8.15 -13.03 11.58
N LEU A 433 7.79 -13.17 10.29
CA LEU A 433 6.84 -14.18 9.81
C LEU A 433 7.37 -15.59 10.07
N ALA A 434 8.62 -15.85 9.69
CA ALA A 434 9.28 -17.15 9.85
C ALA A 434 9.34 -17.57 11.31
N ASP A 435 9.75 -16.67 12.22
CA ASP A 435 9.80 -16.94 13.67
C ASP A 435 8.44 -17.35 14.21
N ALA A 436 7.37 -16.63 13.82
CA ALA A 436 6.02 -16.96 14.24
C ALA A 436 5.55 -18.33 13.68
N MET A 437 5.79 -18.59 12.39
CA MET A 437 5.42 -19.87 11.77
C MET A 437 6.21 -21.05 12.34
N MET A 438 7.50 -20.87 12.64
CA MET A 438 8.31 -21.91 13.29
C MET A 438 7.86 -22.19 14.71
N ALA A 439 7.52 -21.14 15.47
CA ALA A 439 7.04 -21.28 16.85
C ALA A 439 5.66 -21.93 16.95
N GLN A 440 4.76 -21.66 16.01
CA GLN A 440 3.40 -22.21 15.96
C GLN A 440 3.35 -23.64 15.39
N GLY A 441 4.42 -24.09 14.75
CA GLY A 441 4.51 -25.43 14.19
C GLY A 441 3.88 -25.55 12.80
N ILE A 442 3.48 -26.76 12.45
CA ILE A 442 2.84 -27.10 11.15
C ILE A 442 1.34 -27.18 11.38
N VAL A 443 0.65 -26.08 11.12
CA VAL A 443 -0.80 -25.91 11.29
C VAL A 443 -1.46 -25.57 9.96
#